data_4b5971e387af4543093b145e1a7d1875
#
_entry.id   4b5971e387af4543093b145e1a7d1875
#
_cell.length_a   1.000
_cell.length_b   1.000
_cell.length_c   1.000
_cell.angle_alpha   90.00
_cell.angle_beta   90.00
_cell.angle_gamma   90.00
#
_symmetry.space_group_name_H-M   'P 1'
#
loop_
_entity.id
_entity.type
_entity.pdbx_description
1 polymer ?
#
loop_
_entity_poly.entity_id
_entity_poly.type
_entity_poly.pdbx_seq_one_letter_code
_entity_poly.pdbx_strand_id
1 'polypeptide(L)'
;QLEGKLTGNAIRVPTPNVSMAILNLTLKEGTTREALNEFMREIALHSSMKKQIDYSDSPEVVSSDFVGSRAACVFDAKATIVSGTQAVLYLWYDNEYGYSCQVYRILERMAGIRYQTYPENGPYPL
;
A
#
# COMPACT_ATOMS: atom_id res chain seq x y z
N GLN A 1 -13.70 -15.22 -1.60
CA GLN A 1 -12.58 -15.55 -2.51
C GLN A 1 -11.26 -15.78 -1.77
N LEU A 2 -11.12 -15.29 -0.54
CA LEU A 2 -9.93 -15.48 0.31
C LEU A 2 -10.18 -16.41 1.51
N GLU A 3 -11.36 -17.02 1.60
CA GLU A 3 -11.68 -17.96 2.65
C GLU A 3 -10.70 -19.14 2.64
N GLY A 4 -10.16 -19.47 3.82
CA GLY A 4 -9.14 -20.51 3.99
C GLY A 4 -7.74 -20.19 3.43
N LYS A 5 -7.53 -18.98 2.87
CA LYS A 5 -6.24 -18.57 2.27
C LYS A 5 -5.47 -17.56 3.13
N LEU A 6 -6.07 -17.09 4.21
CA LEU A 6 -5.45 -16.08 5.07
C LEU A 6 -5.17 -16.68 6.44
N THR A 7 -3.97 -16.39 6.91
CA THR A 7 -3.59 -16.56 8.31
C THR A 7 -2.77 -15.34 8.73
N GLY A 8 -2.70 -15.05 10.02
CA GLY A 8 -1.95 -13.90 10.47
C GLY A 8 -1.86 -13.81 11.99
N ASN A 9 -1.01 -12.94 12.42
CA ASN A 9 -0.84 -12.54 13.82
C ASN A 9 -0.62 -11.04 13.91
N ALA A 10 -0.61 -10.50 15.12
CA ALA A 10 -0.31 -9.10 15.37
C ALA A 10 0.64 -8.98 16.57
N ILE A 11 1.56 -8.03 16.46
CA ILE A 11 2.51 -7.68 17.52
C ILE A 11 2.30 -6.20 17.85
N ARG A 12 2.11 -5.91 19.13
CA ARG A 12 2.06 -4.53 19.62
C ARG A 12 3.46 -4.06 19.96
N VAL A 13 3.82 -2.90 19.42
CA VAL A 13 5.11 -2.26 19.64
C VAL A 13 4.93 -0.85 20.24
N PRO A 14 5.86 -0.35 21.07
CA PRO A 14 5.73 0.93 21.74
C PRO A 14 6.12 2.10 20.81
N THR A 15 5.35 2.32 19.74
CA THR A 15 5.49 3.48 18.85
C THR A 15 4.33 4.44 19.04
N PRO A 16 4.51 5.76 18.87
CA PRO A 16 3.42 6.73 19.00
C PRO A 16 2.27 6.50 18.04
N ASN A 17 2.57 6.21 16.79
CA ASN A 17 1.61 5.97 15.72
C ASN A 17 2.29 5.19 14.58
N VAL A 18 1.52 4.83 13.57
CA VAL A 18 1.90 4.06 12.38
C VAL A 18 2.11 2.58 12.69
N SER A 19 1.51 1.76 11.88
CA SER A 19 1.67 0.30 11.87
C SER A 19 2.32 -0.16 10.59
N MET A 20 2.80 -1.40 10.60
CA MET A 20 3.31 -2.08 9.43
C MET A 20 2.59 -3.40 9.24
N ALA A 21 2.09 -3.65 8.04
CA ALA A 21 1.66 -4.97 7.61
C ALA A 21 2.79 -5.64 6.82
N ILE A 22 3.13 -6.86 7.20
CA ILE A 22 4.09 -7.71 6.48
C ILE A 22 3.27 -8.79 5.80
N LEU A 23 3.20 -8.76 4.48
CA LEU A 23 2.45 -9.71 3.68
C LEU A 23 3.39 -10.77 3.11
N ASN A 24 3.21 -12.01 3.53
CA ASN A 24 3.86 -13.17 2.94
C ASN A 24 2.92 -13.74 1.88
N LEU A 25 3.31 -13.66 0.62
CA LEU A 25 2.47 -13.99 -0.52
C LEU A 25 3.06 -15.16 -1.31
N THR A 26 2.17 -16.06 -1.75
CA THR A 26 2.48 -17.01 -2.82
C THR A 26 1.80 -16.54 -4.09
N LEU A 27 2.58 -16.11 -5.05
CA LEU A 27 2.11 -15.61 -6.33
C LEU A 27 1.78 -16.78 -7.28
N LYS A 28 0.92 -16.54 -8.26
CA LYS A 28 0.60 -17.54 -9.28
C LYS A 28 1.78 -17.80 -10.21
N GLU A 29 2.55 -16.76 -10.50
CA GLU A 29 3.72 -16.79 -11.39
C GLU A 29 4.91 -16.20 -10.67
N GLY A 30 6.11 -16.68 -11.02
CA GLY A 30 7.35 -16.13 -10.48
C GLY A 30 7.62 -14.73 -11.02
N THR A 31 8.27 -13.92 -10.19
CA THR A 31 8.65 -12.55 -10.55
C THR A 31 10.01 -12.20 -9.94
N THR A 32 10.51 -11.00 -10.25
CA THR A 32 11.69 -10.42 -9.60
C THR A 32 11.29 -9.27 -8.68
N ARG A 33 12.17 -8.91 -7.74
CA ARG A 33 11.96 -7.75 -6.86
C ARG A 33 11.79 -6.47 -7.67
N GLU A 34 12.61 -6.29 -8.69
CA GLU A 34 12.62 -5.12 -9.55
C GLU A 34 11.30 -4.99 -10.33
N ALA A 35 10.83 -6.07 -10.94
CA ALA A 35 9.56 -6.08 -11.67
C ALA A 35 8.36 -5.81 -10.74
N LEU A 36 8.37 -6.40 -9.54
CA LEU A 36 7.31 -6.18 -8.56
C LEU A 36 7.31 -4.73 -8.03
N ASN A 37 8.49 -4.19 -7.72
CA ASN A 37 8.63 -2.81 -7.26
C ASN A 37 8.20 -1.81 -8.34
N GLU A 38 8.58 -2.03 -9.59
CA GLU A 38 8.15 -1.19 -10.70
C GLU A 38 6.63 -1.23 -10.90
N PHE A 39 6.03 -2.43 -10.85
CA PHE A 39 4.58 -2.58 -10.90
C PHE A 39 3.88 -1.79 -9.78
N MET A 40 4.37 -1.90 -8.55
CA MET A 40 3.79 -1.18 -7.41
C MET A 40 3.98 0.34 -7.52
N ARG A 41 5.11 0.78 -8.07
CA ARG A 41 5.37 2.19 -8.36
C ARG A 41 4.37 2.74 -9.38
N GLU A 42 4.15 2.02 -10.47
CA GLU A 42 3.18 2.41 -11.49
C GLU A 42 1.74 2.44 -10.94
N ILE A 43 1.36 1.48 -10.10
CA ILE A 43 0.06 1.48 -9.43
C ILE A 43 -0.09 2.71 -8.52
N ALA A 44 0.91 3.03 -7.72
CA ALA A 44 0.89 4.17 -6.82
C ALA A 44 0.81 5.53 -7.56
N LEU A 45 1.45 5.64 -8.72
CA LEU A 45 1.54 6.91 -9.45
C LEU A 45 0.43 7.10 -10.49
N HIS A 46 0.05 6.03 -11.20
CA HIS A 46 -0.72 6.14 -12.46
C HIS A 46 -2.04 5.38 -12.48
N SER A 47 -2.38 4.62 -11.42
CA SER A 47 -3.65 3.89 -11.39
C SER A 47 -4.77 4.65 -10.65
N SER A 48 -5.97 4.10 -10.69
CA SER A 48 -7.09 4.57 -9.88
C SER A 48 -6.84 4.43 -8.37
N MET A 49 -5.84 3.64 -7.96
CA MET A 49 -5.47 3.41 -6.57
C MET A 49 -4.43 4.41 -6.03
N LYS A 50 -3.94 5.36 -6.80
CA LYS A 50 -2.92 6.33 -6.42
C LYS A 50 -3.23 7.20 -5.18
N LYS A 51 -4.50 7.25 -4.75
CA LYS A 51 -4.90 7.87 -3.48
C LYS A 51 -4.98 6.86 -2.32
N GLN A 52 -4.80 5.58 -2.60
CA GLN A 52 -4.89 4.50 -1.62
C GLN A 52 -3.54 3.85 -1.35
N ILE A 53 -2.71 3.76 -2.37
CA ILE A 53 -1.36 3.19 -2.30
C ILE A 53 -0.37 4.28 -2.61
N ASP A 54 0.58 4.48 -1.71
CA ASP A 54 1.74 5.32 -1.92
C ASP A 54 3.01 4.45 -1.97
N TYR A 55 4.15 5.01 -2.34
CA TYR A 55 5.37 4.28 -2.63
C TYR A 55 6.58 4.98 -2.00
N SER A 56 7.44 4.21 -1.36
CA SER A 56 8.72 4.67 -0.85
C SER A 56 9.85 3.77 -1.33
N ASP A 57 10.94 4.38 -1.81
CA ASP A 57 12.19 3.70 -2.16
C ASP A 57 13.38 4.16 -1.30
N SER A 58 13.10 4.91 -0.24
CA SER A 58 14.13 5.34 0.70
C SER A 58 14.55 4.18 1.61
N PRO A 59 15.85 3.94 1.81
CA PRO A 59 16.34 2.90 2.70
C PRO A 59 16.29 3.27 4.19
N GLU A 60 15.95 4.52 4.52
CA GLU A 60 16.07 5.09 5.87
C GLU A 60 14.71 5.33 6.55
N VAL A 61 13.61 4.94 5.90
CA VAL A 61 12.26 5.21 6.44
C VAL A 61 11.98 4.47 7.74
N VAL A 62 11.34 5.19 8.63
CA VAL A 62 10.85 4.68 9.92
C VAL A 62 9.39 5.12 10.13
N SER A 63 8.74 4.58 11.16
CA SER A 63 7.31 4.84 11.41
C SER A 63 6.95 6.33 11.49
N SER A 64 7.81 7.17 12.04
CA SER A 64 7.57 8.62 12.17
C SER A 64 7.44 9.35 10.83
N ASP A 65 8.04 8.83 9.77
CA ASP A 65 8.01 9.45 8.44
C ASP A 65 6.63 9.33 7.77
N PHE A 66 5.83 8.38 8.23
CA PHE A 66 4.50 8.10 7.67
C PHE A 66 3.34 8.64 8.50
N VAL A 67 3.63 9.36 9.60
CA VAL A 67 2.60 10.05 10.39
C VAL A 67 1.94 11.12 9.53
N GLY A 68 0.61 11.08 9.45
CA GLY A 68 -0.18 11.97 8.60
C GLY A 68 -0.27 11.54 7.13
N SER A 69 0.21 10.35 6.77
CA SER A 69 -0.01 9.79 5.44
C SER A 69 -1.49 9.61 5.14
N ARG A 70 -1.93 10.10 3.98
CA ARG A 70 -3.32 10.00 3.51
C ARG A 70 -3.64 8.67 2.84
N ALA A 71 -2.61 7.93 2.45
CA ALA A 71 -2.77 6.65 1.79
C ALA A 71 -3.31 5.58 2.76
N ALA A 72 -3.97 4.57 2.23
CA ALA A 72 -4.32 3.39 3.01
C ALA A 72 -3.08 2.59 3.39
N CYS A 73 -2.06 2.60 2.52
CA CYS A 73 -0.73 2.09 2.84
C CYS A 73 0.34 2.77 1.97
N VAL A 74 1.57 2.72 2.46
CA VAL A 74 2.79 3.10 1.72
C VAL A 74 3.62 1.83 1.51
N PHE A 75 3.83 1.47 0.26
CA PHE A 75 4.63 0.31 -0.12
C PHE A 75 6.12 0.61 0.04
N ASP A 76 6.82 -0.24 0.81
CA ASP A 76 8.26 -0.12 1.05
C ASP A 76 9.05 -0.97 0.04
N ALA A 77 9.53 -0.33 -1.00
CA ALA A 77 10.26 -1.01 -2.08
C ALA A 77 11.64 -1.56 -1.63
N LYS A 78 12.28 -0.91 -0.66
CA LYS A 78 13.59 -1.35 -0.18
C LYS A 78 13.50 -2.59 0.69
N ALA A 79 12.41 -2.76 1.42
CA ALA A 79 12.15 -3.92 2.25
C ALA A 79 11.57 -5.12 1.48
N THR A 80 11.12 -4.94 0.24
CA THR A 80 10.52 -6.01 -0.59
C THR A 80 11.51 -7.16 -0.82
N ILE A 81 11.04 -8.39 -0.59
CA ILE A 81 11.80 -9.63 -0.81
C ILE A 81 11.04 -10.49 -1.81
N VAL A 82 11.73 -11.03 -2.82
CA VAL A 82 11.14 -11.94 -3.80
C VAL A 82 12.06 -13.12 -4.04
N SER A 83 11.49 -14.33 -4.07
CA SER A 83 12.17 -15.56 -4.42
C SER A 83 11.23 -16.46 -5.22
N GLY A 84 11.36 -16.48 -6.54
CA GLY A 84 10.47 -17.21 -7.44
C GLY A 84 9.02 -16.74 -7.31
N THR A 85 8.13 -17.57 -6.78
CA THR A 85 6.72 -17.25 -6.53
C THR A 85 6.47 -16.73 -5.12
N GLN A 86 7.46 -16.68 -4.25
CA GLN A 86 7.31 -16.16 -2.89
C GLN A 86 7.66 -14.67 -2.87
N ALA A 87 6.78 -13.86 -2.29
CA ALA A 87 7.03 -12.44 -2.10
C ALA A 87 6.69 -12.02 -0.67
N VAL A 88 7.54 -11.19 -0.08
CA VAL A 88 7.29 -10.54 1.21
C VAL A 88 7.24 -9.04 0.97
N LEU A 89 6.09 -8.44 1.26
CA LEU A 89 5.86 -7.01 1.10
C LEU A 89 5.73 -6.34 2.47
N TYR A 90 6.27 -5.15 2.58
CA TYR A 90 6.17 -4.30 3.77
C TYR A 90 5.34 -3.08 3.44
N LEU A 91 4.27 -2.87 4.21
CA LEU A 91 3.29 -1.82 3.98
C LEU A 91 3.12 -1.00 5.26
N TRP A 92 3.55 0.26 5.22
CA TRP A 92 3.33 1.20 6.30
C TRP A 92 1.94 1.81 6.20
N TYR A 93 1.30 2.11 7.32
CA TYR A 93 0.03 2.83 7.33
C TYR A 93 -0.20 3.59 8.62
N ASP A 94 -0.72 4.81 8.49
CA ASP A 94 -1.20 5.58 9.63
C ASP A 94 -2.57 5.05 10.03
N ASN A 95 -2.64 4.48 11.22
CA ASN A 95 -3.83 3.82 11.75
C ASN A 95 -5.03 4.75 11.87
N GLU A 96 -4.79 6.02 12.14
CA GLU A 96 -5.82 7.02 12.45
C GLU A 96 -6.09 7.89 11.23
N TYR A 97 -5.11 8.60 10.75
CA TYR A 97 -5.26 9.59 9.69
C TYR A 97 -5.51 8.94 8.32
N GLY A 98 -4.72 7.94 7.96
CA GLY A 98 -4.86 7.22 6.70
C GLY A 98 -6.24 6.57 6.59
N TYR A 99 -6.69 5.87 7.63
CA TYR A 99 -8.02 5.25 7.64
C TYR A 99 -9.14 6.31 7.54
N SER A 100 -9.06 7.40 8.29
CA SER A 100 -10.03 8.49 8.24
C SER A 100 -10.13 9.10 6.84
N CYS A 101 -9.01 9.25 6.13
CA CYS A 101 -8.99 9.69 4.74
C CYS A 101 -9.72 8.71 3.80
N GLN A 102 -9.62 7.39 4.04
CA GLN A 102 -10.36 6.39 3.25
C GLN A 102 -11.88 6.52 3.49
N VAL A 103 -12.30 6.65 4.75
CA VAL A 103 -13.72 6.85 5.11
C VAL A 103 -14.26 8.11 4.44
N TYR A 104 -13.53 9.22 4.53
CA TYR A 104 -13.92 10.48 3.90
C TYR A 104 -14.10 10.33 2.38
N ARG A 105 -13.20 9.66 1.69
CA ARG A 105 -13.33 9.40 0.24
C ARG A 105 -14.54 8.54 -0.12
N ILE A 106 -14.89 7.58 0.74
CA ILE A 106 -16.11 6.79 0.54
C ILE A 106 -17.35 7.68 0.67
N LEU A 107 -17.38 8.55 1.67
CA LEU A 107 -18.47 9.52 1.85
C LEU A 107 -18.60 10.47 0.65
N GLU A 108 -17.49 11.01 0.13
CA GLU A 108 -17.50 11.83 -1.09
C GLU A 108 -18.09 11.06 -2.28
N ARG A 109 -17.68 9.81 -2.45
CA ARG A 109 -18.20 8.96 -3.53
C ARG A 109 -19.70 8.68 -3.37
N MET A 110 -20.17 8.43 -2.16
CA MET A 110 -21.61 8.24 -1.87
C MET A 110 -22.41 9.51 -2.13
N ALA A 111 -21.83 10.67 -1.86
CA ALA A 111 -22.43 11.98 -2.14
C ALA A 111 -22.35 12.40 -3.63
N GLY A 112 -21.76 11.56 -4.49
CA GLY A 112 -21.59 11.88 -5.91
C GLY A 112 -20.49 12.90 -6.20
N ILE A 113 -19.70 13.29 -5.19
CA ILE A 113 -18.62 14.27 -5.33
C ILE A 113 -17.42 13.60 -6.01
N ARG A 114 -16.95 14.19 -7.10
CA ARG A 114 -15.76 13.73 -7.83
C ARG A 114 -14.81 14.90 -8.05
N TYR A 115 -13.59 14.72 -7.60
CA TYR A 115 -12.50 15.66 -7.87
C TYR A 115 -11.66 15.15 -9.05
N GLN A 116 -11.27 16.08 -9.89
CA GLN A 116 -10.28 15.79 -10.92
C GLN A 116 -8.94 15.43 -10.26
N THR A 117 -8.27 14.41 -10.76
CA THR A 117 -7.00 13.94 -10.22
C THR A 117 -5.90 14.07 -11.27
N TYR A 118 -4.75 14.56 -10.85
CA TYR A 118 -3.58 14.72 -11.68
C TYR A 118 -2.41 13.89 -11.12
N PRO A 119 -1.55 13.31 -11.96
CA PRO A 119 -1.81 13.08 -13.40
C PRO A 119 -3.09 12.26 -13.61
N GLU A 120 -3.67 12.30 -14.79
CA GLU A 120 -4.80 11.42 -15.14
C GLU A 120 -4.38 9.96 -14.98
N ASN A 121 -5.35 9.08 -14.70
CA ASN A 121 -5.04 7.65 -14.56
C ASN A 121 -4.45 7.12 -15.88
N GLY A 122 -3.35 6.43 -15.78
CA GLY A 122 -2.74 5.69 -16.87
C GLY A 122 -3.56 4.46 -17.29
N PRO A 123 -3.05 3.65 -18.20
CA PRO A 123 -3.75 2.51 -18.79
C PRO A 123 -3.95 1.31 -17.85
N TYR A 124 -3.57 1.42 -16.60
CA TYR A 124 -3.72 0.33 -15.61
C TYR A 124 -5.18 0.22 -15.18
N PRO A 125 -5.90 -0.84 -15.59
CA PRO A 125 -7.30 -1.05 -15.26
C PRO A 125 -7.42 -1.68 -13.86
N LEU A 126 -7.40 -0.89 -12.82
CA LEU A 126 -7.77 -1.30 -11.46
C LEU A 126 -8.92 -0.45 -10.94
#